data_08863244017e811bb70cb48ddc3c2b4c
#
_entry.id   08863244017e811bb70cb48ddc3c2b4c
#
_cell.length_a   1.000
_cell.length_b   1.000
_cell.length_c   1.000
_cell.angle_alpha   90.00
_cell.angle_beta   90.00
_cell.angle_gamma   90.00
#
_symmetry.space_group_name_H-M   'P 1'
#
loop_
_entity.id
_entity.type
_entity.pdbx_description
1 polymer ?
#
loop_
_entity_poly.entity_id
_entity_poly.type
_entity_poly.pdbx_seq_one_letter_code
_entity_poly.pdbx_strand_id
1 'polypeptide(L)'
;MKRILIPVFLMFAAFGASAQNNTVPGKTDIEQQEYLKTEEVPNSLFILPVHPEFNSVQFLNDQYQYYWGKNLRNTERGQQAISDVTLDGLHGMNNAFGEVFGTPITLENTPEIFTLVRSIGRDAGGIAPKAAKNYYKRTRPFVFFNDHTSTPDEEEHMRNSGSYPSGHSCYGFAAALILAEINPEHQNEIIKRGYEIGESRKIVGAHYDSDIQAGRIMAAATVAALHSNAAFQKQLSKAKEEFAKLKKAGKIKPSTVELK
;
A
#
# COMPACT_ATOMS: atom_id res chain seq x y z
N MET A 1 -25.76 -37.95 -68.54
CA MET A 1 -25.66 -38.14 -67.09
C MET A 1 -25.41 -36.78 -66.43
N LYS A 2 -26.45 -36.15 -65.85
CA LYS A 2 -26.36 -34.84 -65.20
C LYS A 2 -26.07 -35.08 -63.72
N ARG A 3 -24.92 -34.56 -63.24
CA ARG A 3 -24.58 -34.56 -61.79
C ARG A 3 -25.23 -33.35 -61.13
N ILE A 4 -26.09 -33.62 -60.14
CA ILE A 4 -26.73 -32.64 -59.29
C ILE A 4 -25.76 -32.35 -58.12
N LEU A 5 -25.30 -31.11 -57.99
CA LEU A 5 -24.55 -30.60 -56.83
C LEU A 5 -25.58 -30.09 -55.81
N ILE A 6 -25.54 -30.68 -54.61
CA ILE A 6 -26.30 -30.23 -53.45
C ILE A 6 -25.38 -29.30 -52.62
N PRO A 7 -25.74 -28.06 -52.33
CA PRO A 7 -24.97 -27.22 -51.44
C PRO A 7 -25.25 -27.59 -49.97
N VAL A 8 -24.18 -27.95 -49.25
CA VAL A 8 -24.18 -28.13 -47.80
C VAL A 8 -24.08 -26.74 -47.14
N PHE A 9 -25.16 -26.29 -46.51
CA PHE A 9 -25.17 -25.13 -45.64
C PHE A 9 -24.59 -25.52 -44.29
N LEU A 10 -23.37 -25.03 -43.99
CA LEU A 10 -22.78 -25.07 -42.63
C LEU A 10 -23.42 -23.93 -41.83
N MET A 11 -24.31 -24.26 -40.90
CA MET A 11 -24.73 -23.36 -39.83
C MET A 11 -23.59 -23.20 -38.80
N PHE A 12 -22.96 -22.05 -38.77
CA PHE A 12 -22.12 -21.65 -37.65
C PHE A 12 -23.05 -21.23 -36.49
N ALA A 13 -23.15 -22.10 -35.48
CA ALA A 13 -23.72 -21.72 -34.21
C ALA A 13 -22.67 -20.85 -33.47
N ALA A 14 -22.96 -19.55 -33.37
CA ALA A 14 -22.19 -18.64 -32.51
C ALA A 14 -22.50 -18.99 -31.06
N PHE A 15 -21.60 -19.72 -30.42
CA PHE A 15 -21.56 -19.81 -28.95
C PHE A 15 -21.10 -18.47 -28.41
N GLY A 16 -22.05 -17.66 -27.94
CA GLY A 16 -21.78 -16.50 -27.12
C GLY A 16 -21.13 -16.97 -25.82
N ALA A 17 -19.81 -16.85 -25.70
CA ALA A 17 -19.13 -16.98 -24.42
C ALA A 17 -19.52 -15.78 -23.55
N SER A 18 -20.49 -16.01 -22.67
CA SER A 18 -20.75 -15.13 -21.54
C SER A 18 -19.50 -15.15 -20.65
N ALA A 19 -18.74 -14.06 -20.63
CA ALA A 19 -17.67 -13.89 -19.68
C ALA A 19 -18.31 -13.88 -18.28
N GLN A 20 -18.27 -15.01 -17.58
CA GLN A 20 -18.53 -15.06 -16.15
C GLN A 20 -17.45 -14.23 -15.47
N ASN A 21 -17.85 -13.04 -14.98
CA ASN A 21 -17.06 -12.30 -14.00
C ASN A 21 -16.91 -13.20 -12.77
N ASN A 22 -15.76 -13.85 -12.66
CA ASN A 22 -15.31 -14.47 -11.43
C ASN A 22 -14.99 -13.36 -10.42
N THR A 23 -16.01 -12.84 -9.77
CA THR A 23 -15.85 -12.03 -8.56
C THR A 23 -15.34 -12.94 -7.47
N VAL A 24 -14.09 -12.73 -7.08
CA VAL A 24 -13.50 -13.35 -5.89
C VAL A 24 -14.40 -12.96 -4.71
N PRO A 25 -14.96 -13.92 -3.93
CA PRO A 25 -15.79 -13.60 -2.78
C PRO A 25 -14.92 -12.90 -1.72
N GLY A 26 -15.17 -11.61 -1.46
CA GLY A 26 -14.45 -10.84 -0.44
C GLY A 26 -14.11 -9.39 -0.82
N LYS A 27 -14.28 -8.96 -2.06
CA LYS A 27 -14.30 -7.53 -2.38
C LYS A 27 -15.69 -7.00 -2.02
N THR A 28 -15.84 -6.49 -0.80
CA THR A 28 -16.94 -5.58 -0.51
C THR A 28 -16.72 -4.35 -1.39
N ASP A 29 -17.70 -4.03 -2.24
CA ASP A 29 -17.76 -2.80 -3.06
C ASP A 29 -17.95 -1.57 -2.17
N ILE A 30 -16.99 -1.34 -1.26
CA ILE A 30 -16.87 -0.07 -0.55
C ILE A 30 -16.18 0.84 -1.54
N GLU A 31 -16.96 1.71 -2.13
CA GLU A 31 -16.49 2.73 -3.07
C GLU A 31 -15.37 3.54 -2.39
N GLN A 32 -14.12 3.39 -2.91
CA GLN A 32 -13.00 4.19 -2.43
C GLN A 32 -13.22 5.61 -2.95
N GLN A 33 -13.34 6.56 -2.05
CA GLN A 33 -13.46 7.97 -2.43
C GLN A 33 -12.12 8.44 -3.02
N GLU A 34 -12.17 9.03 -4.22
CA GLU A 34 -11.01 9.67 -4.82
C GLU A 34 -10.89 11.10 -4.30
N TYR A 35 -9.76 11.44 -3.66
CA TYR A 35 -9.52 12.80 -3.18
C TYR A 35 -8.70 13.62 -4.18
N LEU A 36 -7.67 13.03 -4.78
CA LEU A 36 -6.79 13.71 -5.72
C LEU A 36 -6.95 13.12 -7.13
N LYS A 37 -7.02 13.99 -8.13
CA LYS A 37 -6.79 13.58 -9.51
C LYS A 37 -5.32 13.25 -9.70
N THR A 38 -4.99 12.47 -10.74
CA THR A 38 -3.61 12.04 -10.99
C THR A 38 -2.63 13.22 -11.11
N GLU A 39 -3.08 14.32 -11.73
CA GLU A 39 -2.29 15.54 -11.93
C GLU A 39 -2.15 16.40 -10.66
N GLU A 40 -2.98 16.18 -9.66
CA GLU A 40 -2.93 16.86 -8.35
C GLU A 40 -1.99 16.16 -7.38
N VAL A 41 -1.65 14.89 -7.65
CA VAL A 41 -0.68 14.14 -6.83
C VAL A 41 0.74 14.63 -7.12
N PRO A 42 1.56 14.93 -6.09
CA PRO A 42 2.93 15.37 -6.29
C PRO A 42 3.76 14.42 -7.17
N ASN A 43 4.46 14.96 -8.16
CA ASN A 43 5.20 14.15 -9.14
C ASN A 43 6.49 13.58 -8.54
N SER A 44 6.56 12.26 -8.41
CA SER A 44 7.70 11.56 -7.82
C SER A 44 9.02 11.71 -8.60
N LEU A 45 8.99 11.92 -9.92
CA LEU A 45 10.20 12.20 -10.70
C LEU A 45 10.80 13.58 -10.39
N PHE A 46 9.98 14.53 -9.97
CA PHE A 46 10.44 15.88 -9.65
C PHE A 46 10.93 16.00 -8.21
N ILE A 47 10.28 15.27 -7.29
CA ILE A 47 10.54 15.38 -5.85
C ILE A 47 11.68 14.48 -5.41
N LEU A 48 11.76 13.26 -5.94
CA LEU A 48 12.70 12.26 -5.45
C LEU A 48 14.08 12.39 -6.09
N PRO A 49 15.16 12.16 -5.33
CA PRO A 49 16.48 11.96 -5.92
C PRO A 49 16.48 10.72 -6.82
N VAL A 50 17.48 10.62 -7.69
CA VAL A 50 17.75 9.38 -8.43
C VAL A 50 18.08 8.26 -7.43
N HIS A 51 17.55 7.06 -7.66
CA HIS A 51 17.90 5.90 -6.84
C HIS A 51 19.40 5.56 -6.94
N PRO A 52 19.98 4.92 -5.91
CA PRO A 52 21.38 4.47 -5.97
C PRO A 52 21.66 3.56 -7.16
N GLU A 53 22.71 3.88 -7.92
CA GLU A 53 23.22 3.02 -8.98
C GLU A 53 23.85 1.75 -8.39
N PHE A 54 23.75 0.61 -9.08
CA PHE A 54 24.21 -0.70 -8.59
C PHE A 54 25.72 -0.77 -8.29
N ASN A 55 26.51 0.13 -8.84
CA ASN A 55 27.95 0.24 -8.60
C ASN A 55 28.34 1.38 -7.63
N SER A 56 27.37 2.04 -7.00
CA SER A 56 27.59 3.16 -6.09
C SER A 56 27.81 2.71 -4.64
N VAL A 57 28.48 3.56 -3.85
CA VAL A 57 28.63 3.35 -2.40
C VAL A 57 27.27 3.33 -1.69
N GLN A 58 26.32 4.13 -2.16
CA GLN A 58 24.96 4.17 -1.61
C GLN A 58 24.25 2.82 -1.78
N PHE A 59 24.51 2.10 -2.86
CA PHE A 59 23.95 0.77 -3.07
C PHE A 59 24.49 -0.29 -2.10
N LEU A 60 25.70 -0.10 -1.53
CA LEU A 60 26.20 -0.99 -0.49
C LEU A 60 25.29 -1.00 0.75
N ASN A 61 24.68 0.14 1.10
CA ASN A 61 23.67 0.16 2.16
C ASN A 61 22.42 -0.65 1.76
N ASP A 62 21.94 -0.50 0.54
CA ASP A 62 20.79 -1.27 0.04
C ASP A 62 21.06 -2.79 0.10
N GLN A 63 22.27 -3.23 -0.26
CA GLN A 63 22.70 -4.63 -0.15
C GLN A 63 22.75 -5.10 1.31
N TYR A 64 23.40 -4.33 2.20
CA TYR A 64 23.46 -4.64 3.62
C TYR A 64 22.07 -4.80 4.22
N GLN A 65 21.18 -3.86 3.96
CA GLN A 65 19.80 -3.85 4.46
C GLN A 65 18.98 -5.00 3.89
N TYR A 66 19.23 -5.42 2.64
CA TYR A 66 18.58 -6.60 2.07
C TYR A 66 18.94 -7.88 2.84
N TYR A 67 20.24 -8.11 3.09
CA TYR A 67 20.70 -9.29 3.83
C TYR A 67 20.29 -9.24 5.30
N TRP A 68 20.30 -8.05 5.91
CA TRP A 68 19.75 -7.87 7.26
C TRP A 68 18.27 -8.27 7.30
N GLY A 69 17.45 -7.80 6.38
CA GLY A 69 16.04 -8.16 6.27
C GLY A 69 15.84 -9.66 6.04
N LYS A 70 16.66 -10.27 5.17
CA LYS A 70 16.62 -11.71 4.88
C LYS A 70 16.80 -12.56 6.15
N ASN A 71 17.68 -12.17 7.05
CA ASN A 71 17.92 -12.88 8.31
C ASN A 71 16.71 -12.84 9.26
N LEU A 72 15.79 -11.90 9.08
CA LEU A 72 14.58 -11.78 9.91
C LEU A 72 13.37 -12.56 9.37
N ARG A 73 13.43 -13.11 8.15
CA ARG A 73 12.27 -13.74 7.47
C ARG A 73 11.63 -14.87 8.30
N ASN A 74 12.44 -15.66 9.03
CA ASN A 74 11.98 -16.79 9.82
C ASN A 74 11.73 -16.45 11.30
N THR A 75 11.51 -15.19 11.64
CA THR A 75 11.22 -14.70 12.98
C THR A 75 9.78 -14.19 13.08
N GLU A 76 9.31 -13.86 14.29
CA GLU A 76 8.01 -13.19 14.50
C GLU A 76 7.92 -11.89 13.70
N ARG A 77 9.03 -11.14 13.61
CA ARG A 77 9.09 -9.92 12.79
C ARG A 77 8.93 -10.22 11.29
N GLY A 78 9.40 -11.38 10.83
CA GLY A 78 9.18 -11.87 9.48
C GLY A 78 7.72 -12.21 9.21
N GLN A 79 7.03 -12.83 10.17
CA GLN A 79 5.59 -13.12 10.06
C GLN A 79 4.76 -11.84 10.01
N GLN A 80 5.10 -10.84 10.82
CA GLN A 80 4.49 -9.52 10.74
C GLN A 80 4.74 -8.88 9.36
N ALA A 81 5.95 -9.03 8.81
CA ALA A 81 6.28 -8.48 7.50
C ALA A 81 5.45 -9.11 6.37
N ILE A 82 5.13 -10.40 6.46
CA ILE A 82 4.21 -11.08 5.53
C ILE A 82 2.79 -10.54 5.69
N SER A 83 2.31 -10.36 6.92
CA SER A 83 0.99 -9.78 7.17
C SER A 83 0.85 -8.36 6.60
N ASP A 84 1.91 -7.55 6.65
CA ASP A 84 1.92 -6.17 6.13
C ASP A 84 1.82 -6.08 4.59
N VAL A 85 1.97 -7.19 3.87
CA VAL A 85 1.80 -7.22 2.41
C VAL A 85 0.36 -6.94 1.99
N THR A 86 -0.61 -7.31 2.83
CA THR A 86 -2.05 -7.15 2.56
C THR A 86 -2.63 -5.83 3.09
N LEU A 87 -1.81 -4.78 3.19
CA LEU A 87 -2.18 -3.48 3.76
C LEU A 87 -3.42 -2.85 3.10
N ASP A 88 -3.61 -3.04 1.80
CA ASP A 88 -4.75 -2.57 1.01
C ASP A 88 -5.99 -3.49 1.08
N GLY A 89 -5.86 -4.65 1.71
CA GLY A 89 -6.96 -5.57 1.94
C GLY A 89 -8.01 -5.03 2.94
N LEU A 90 -9.18 -5.66 2.98
CA LEU A 90 -10.31 -5.26 3.85
C LEU A 90 -9.89 -5.13 5.33
N HIS A 91 -9.05 -6.02 5.81
CA HIS A 91 -8.56 -6.03 7.19
C HIS A 91 -7.16 -5.43 7.37
N GLY A 92 -6.49 -5.04 6.28
CA GLY A 92 -5.10 -4.62 6.27
C GLY A 92 -4.82 -3.43 7.20
N MET A 93 -5.64 -2.39 7.17
CA MET A 93 -5.50 -1.23 8.05
C MET A 93 -5.72 -1.59 9.53
N ASN A 94 -6.70 -2.45 9.83
CA ASN A 94 -6.92 -2.92 11.21
C ASN A 94 -5.75 -3.75 11.71
N ASN A 95 -5.24 -4.68 10.91
CA ASN A 95 -4.10 -5.53 11.27
C ASN A 95 -2.82 -4.72 11.46
N ALA A 96 -2.66 -3.65 10.66
CA ALA A 96 -1.51 -2.78 10.75
C ALA A 96 -1.59 -1.80 11.95
N PHE A 97 -2.71 -1.15 12.15
CA PHE A 97 -2.79 0.01 13.04
C PHE A 97 -3.81 -0.12 14.18
N GLY A 98 -4.76 -1.05 14.15
CA GLY A 98 -5.84 -1.13 15.13
C GLY A 98 -5.35 -1.18 16.58
N GLU A 99 -4.30 -1.93 16.85
CA GLU A 99 -3.70 -2.04 18.19
C GLU A 99 -3.04 -0.72 18.61
N VAL A 100 -2.14 -0.18 17.81
CA VAL A 100 -1.41 1.06 18.11
C VAL A 100 -2.29 2.31 18.05
N PHE A 101 -3.40 2.27 17.33
CA PHE A 101 -4.40 3.33 17.31
C PHE A 101 -5.31 3.31 18.56
N GLY A 102 -5.37 2.19 19.25
CA GLY A 102 -6.13 2.00 20.48
C GLY A 102 -7.58 1.57 20.29
N THR A 103 -8.03 1.35 19.05
CA THR A 103 -9.35 0.78 18.72
C THR A 103 -9.32 0.12 17.34
N PRO A 104 -10.17 -0.90 17.06
CA PRO A 104 -10.23 -1.52 15.74
C PRO A 104 -10.59 -0.52 14.64
N ILE A 105 -9.81 -0.55 13.54
CA ILE A 105 -10.07 0.26 12.34
C ILE A 105 -10.82 -0.60 11.33
N THR A 106 -12.14 -0.63 11.46
CA THR A 106 -13.02 -1.44 10.61
C THR A 106 -14.27 -0.65 10.23
N LEU A 107 -14.94 -1.09 9.18
CA LEU A 107 -16.21 -0.47 8.75
C LEU A 107 -17.27 -0.50 9.85
N GLU A 108 -17.26 -1.52 10.70
CA GLU A 108 -18.23 -1.68 11.79
C GLU A 108 -17.95 -0.76 12.97
N ASN A 109 -16.68 -0.63 13.39
CA ASN A 109 -16.29 0.06 14.61
C ASN A 109 -15.94 1.54 14.39
N THR A 110 -15.33 1.87 13.26
CA THR A 110 -14.78 3.19 12.94
C THR A 110 -14.98 3.53 11.45
N PRO A 111 -16.24 3.58 10.97
CA PRO A 111 -16.54 3.72 9.55
C PRO A 111 -15.91 4.95 8.87
N GLU A 112 -15.87 6.09 9.56
CA GLU A 112 -15.32 7.33 8.98
C GLU A 112 -13.79 7.30 8.93
N ILE A 113 -13.12 6.76 9.95
CA ILE A 113 -11.66 6.54 9.98
C ILE A 113 -11.27 5.48 8.95
N PHE A 114 -12.00 4.36 8.92
CA PHE A 114 -11.77 3.27 7.96
C PHE A 114 -11.87 3.78 6.51
N THR A 115 -12.94 4.51 6.18
CA THR A 115 -13.15 5.10 4.85
C THR A 115 -12.01 6.04 4.48
N LEU A 116 -11.58 6.90 5.39
CA LEU A 116 -10.49 7.85 5.17
C LEU A 116 -9.18 7.14 4.82
N VAL A 117 -8.70 6.25 5.72
CA VAL A 117 -7.39 5.60 5.53
C VAL A 117 -7.38 4.62 4.36
N ARG A 118 -8.51 4.01 4.03
CA ARG A 118 -8.62 3.15 2.86
C ARG A 118 -8.59 3.96 1.55
N SER A 119 -9.28 5.09 1.51
CA SER A 119 -9.39 5.93 0.31
C SER A 119 -8.04 6.54 -0.09
N ILE A 120 -7.20 6.96 0.86
CA ILE A 120 -5.88 7.50 0.56
C ILE A 120 -4.90 6.46 -0.02
N GLY A 121 -5.22 5.16 0.08
CA GLY A 121 -4.38 4.10 -0.49
C GLY A 121 -4.16 4.23 -1.98
N ARG A 122 -5.19 4.68 -2.72
CA ARG A 122 -5.08 4.98 -4.15
C ARG A 122 -4.10 6.15 -4.40
N ASP A 123 -4.26 7.24 -3.69
CA ASP A 123 -3.48 8.45 -3.90
C ASP A 123 -2.02 8.25 -3.48
N ALA A 124 -1.78 7.71 -2.29
CA ALA A 124 -0.45 7.51 -1.74
C ALA A 124 0.26 6.24 -2.25
N GLY A 125 -0.46 5.10 -2.32
CA GLY A 125 0.14 3.83 -2.72
C GLY A 125 0.15 3.56 -4.22
N GLY A 126 -0.92 4.00 -4.91
CA GLY A 126 -1.14 3.73 -6.32
C GLY A 126 -0.60 4.81 -7.25
N ILE A 127 -0.90 6.09 -7.00
CA ILE A 127 -0.57 7.18 -7.93
C ILE A 127 0.77 7.84 -7.60
N ALA A 128 1.02 8.21 -6.35
CA ALA A 128 2.22 8.96 -5.95
C ALA A 128 3.54 8.32 -6.40
N PRO A 129 3.77 6.99 -6.29
CA PRO A 129 5.00 6.36 -6.73
C PRO A 129 5.10 6.19 -8.26
N LYS A 130 4.01 6.34 -9.02
CA LYS A 130 3.86 5.81 -10.38
C LYS A 130 4.83 6.44 -11.38
N ALA A 131 5.02 7.77 -11.33
CA ALA A 131 5.87 8.47 -12.29
C ALA A 131 7.32 7.96 -12.25
N ALA A 132 7.94 7.90 -11.06
CA ALA A 132 9.29 7.40 -10.87
C ALA A 132 9.39 5.88 -11.14
N LYS A 133 8.40 5.08 -10.71
CA LYS A 133 8.37 3.64 -11.03
C LYS A 133 8.43 3.36 -12.52
N ASN A 134 7.62 4.08 -13.30
CA ASN A 134 7.52 3.88 -14.75
C ASN A 134 8.76 4.39 -15.48
N TYR A 135 9.39 5.45 -14.98
CA TYR A 135 10.58 6.04 -15.58
C TYR A 135 11.83 5.19 -15.30
N TYR A 136 12.12 4.92 -14.02
CA TYR A 136 13.35 4.22 -13.63
C TYR A 136 13.29 2.71 -13.87
N LYS A 137 12.12 2.10 -13.77
CA LYS A 137 11.93 0.64 -13.89
C LYS A 137 13.00 -0.14 -13.11
N ARG A 138 13.38 0.36 -11.93
CA ARG A 138 14.44 -0.21 -11.10
C ARG A 138 14.18 -1.67 -10.84
N THR A 139 15.16 -2.54 -11.12
CA THR A 139 15.10 -3.97 -10.83
C THR A 139 14.93 -4.19 -9.33
N ARG A 140 13.99 -5.06 -8.95
CA ARG A 140 13.74 -5.38 -7.53
C ARG A 140 14.83 -6.24 -6.92
N PRO A 141 15.05 -6.16 -5.57
CA PRO A 141 16.14 -6.89 -4.91
C PRO A 141 16.09 -8.40 -5.14
N PHE A 142 14.93 -9.05 -5.00
CA PHE A 142 14.84 -10.49 -5.21
C PHE A 142 15.19 -10.92 -6.63
N VAL A 143 14.96 -10.08 -7.63
CA VAL A 143 15.39 -10.32 -9.03
C VAL A 143 16.90 -10.11 -9.16
N PHE A 144 17.41 -9.00 -8.61
CA PHE A 144 18.84 -8.64 -8.70
C PHE A 144 19.74 -9.67 -8.01
N PHE A 145 19.32 -10.15 -6.83
CA PHE A 145 20.09 -11.15 -6.06
C PHE A 145 19.76 -12.61 -6.45
N ASN A 146 18.92 -12.82 -7.46
CA ASN A 146 18.45 -14.15 -7.88
C ASN A 146 17.93 -14.98 -6.67
N ASP A 147 17.04 -14.38 -5.90
CA ASP A 147 16.48 -14.93 -4.66
C ASP A 147 14.93 -14.92 -4.74
N HIS A 148 14.27 -15.45 -3.71
CA HIS A 148 12.83 -15.39 -3.56
C HIS A 148 12.44 -14.42 -2.45
N THR A 149 11.23 -13.88 -2.55
CA THR A 149 10.59 -13.13 -1.47
C THR A 149 9.95 -14.09 -0.45
N SER A 150 9.53 -13.56 0.70
CA SER A 150 8.68 -14.33 1.64
C SER A 150 7.23 -14.44 1.16
N THR A 151 6.88 -13.83 0.02
CA THR A 151 5.54 -13.84 -0.58
C THR A 151 5.65 -14.21 -2.06
N PRO A 152 5.97 -15.48 -2.39
CA PRO A 152 6.29 -15.90 -3.75
C PRO A 152 5.13 -15.71 -4.73
N ASP A 153 3.90 -15.78 -4.28
CA ASP A 153 2.70 -15.62 -5.12
C ASP A 153 2.58 -14.21 -5.74
N GLU A 154 3.27 -13.21 -5.15
CA GLU A 154 3.28 -11.84 -5.67
C GLU A 154 4.46 -11.55 -6.61
N GLU A 155 5.44 -12.45 -6.72
CA GLU A 155 6.68 -12.17 -7.44
C GLU A 155 6.47 -11.89 -8.91
N GLU A 156 5.60 -12.63 -9.59
CA GLU A 156 5.36 -12.43 -11.03
C GLU A 156 4.82 -11.02 -11.31
N HIS A 157 3.86 -10.56 -10.52
CA HIS A 157 3.35 -9.19 -10.62
C HIS A 157 4.45 -8.16 -10.33
N MET A 158 5.26 -8.41 -9.29
CA MET A 158 6.32 -7.50 -8.88
C MET A 158 7.47 -7.41 -9.89
N ARG A 159 7.81 -8.50 -10.62
CA ARG A 159 8.85 -8.50 -11.67
C ARG A 159 8.58 -7.50 -12.77
N ASN A 160 7.30 -7.27 -13.07
CA ASN A 160 6.84 -6.38 -14.14
C ASN A 160 6.65 -4.92 -13.66
N SER A 161 6.94 -4.63 -12.39
CA SER A 161 6.77 -3.31 -11.77
C SER A 161 8.07 -2.79 -11.18
N GLY A 162 8.47 -1.56 -11.50
CA GLY A 162 9.67 -0.92 -10.96
C GLY A 162 9.69 -0.91 -9.42
N SER A 163 10.90 -1.06 -8.84
CA SER A 163 11.08 -1.09 -7.39
C SER A 163 10.92 0.29 -6.75
N TYR A 164 11.41 1.35 -7.39
CA TYR A 164 11.57 2.68 -6.81
C TYR A 164 10.48 3.67 -7.24
N PRO A 165 9.85 4.38 -6.31
CA PRO A 165 9.83 4.20 -4.85
C PRO A 165 8.83 3.12 -4.40
N SER A 166 8.87 2.72 -3.12
CA SER A 166 7.95 1.72 -2.55
C SER A 166 6.54 2.28 -2.34
N GLY A 167 5.53 1.69 -3.02
CA GLY A 167 4.13 2.07 -2.85
C GLY A 167 3.55 1.72 -1.47
N HIS A 168 3.89 0.54 -0.94
CA HIS A 168 3.47 0.14 0.42
C HIS A 168 4.05 1.06 1.50
N SER A 169 5.32 1.48 1.35
CA SER A 169 5.93 2.43 2.28
C SER A 169 5.27 3.80 2.18
N CYS A 170 4.91 4.23 0.97
CA CYS A 170 4.18 5.48 0.78
C CYS A 170 2.80 5.42 1.43
N TYR A 171 2.02 4.38 1.16
CA TYR A 171 0.67 4.23 1.73
C TYR A 171 0.71 4.07 3.25
N GLY A 172 1.51 3.14 3.77
CA GLY A 172 1.58 2.87 5.21
C GLY A 172 2.04 4.08 6.02
N PHE A 173 3.01 4.84 5.50
CA PHE A 173 3.46 6.04 6.19
C PHE A 173 2.47 7.21 6.06
N ALA A 174 1.79 7.38 4.92
CA ALA A 174 0.71 8.37 4.78
C ALA A 174 -0.45 8.07 5.73
N ALA A 175 -0.85 6.81 5.86
CA ALA A 175 -1.86 6.38 6.81
C ALA A 175 -1.44 6.67 8.26
N ALA A 176 -0.18 6.39 8.61
CA ALA A 176 0.35 6.69 9.94
C ALA A 176 0.31 8.20 10.26
N LEU A 177 0.70 9.06 9.32
CA LEU A 177 0.64 10.52 9.51
C LEU A 177 -0.79 11.00 9.79
N ILE A 178 -1.77 10.51 9.04
CA ILE A 178 -3.18 10.89 9.19
C ILE A 178 -3.78 10.30 10.48
N LEU A 179 -3.48 9.04 10.81
CA LEU A 179 -3.94 8.43 12.06
C LEU A 179 -3.34 9.10 13.30
N ALA A 180 -2.06 9.51 13.24
CA ALA A 180 -1.43 10.27 14.32
C ALA A 180 -2.06 11.66 14.50
N GLU A 181 -2.51 12.30 13.42
CA GLU A 181 -3.28 13.55 13.49
C GLU A 181 -4.65 13.36 14.14
N ILE A 182 -5.29 12.21 13.93
CA ILE A 182 -6.60 11.88 14.54
C ILE A 182 -6.43 11.52 16.02
N ASN A 183 -5.40 10.71 16.35
CA ASN A 183 -5.09 10.30 17.72
C ASN A 183 -3.66 10.74 18.14
N PRO A 184 -3.47 12.02 18.53
CA PRO A 184 -2.16 12.54 18.91
C PRO A 184 -1.60 11.94 20.20
N GLU A 185 -2.43 11.33 21.05
CA GLU A 185 -1.96 10.64 22.26
C GLU A 185 -1.16 9.36 21.94
N HIS A 186 -1.43 8.73 20.79
CA HIS A 186 -0.74 7.55 20.30
C HIS A 186 0.19 7.84 19.11
N GLN A 187 0.51 9.11 18.85
CA GLN A 187 1.24 9.49 17.63
C GLN A 187 2.59 8.75 17.48
N ASN A 188 3.30 8.52 18.58
CA ASN A 188 4.62 7.88 18.53
C ASN A 188 4.55 6.42 18.08
N GLU A 189 3.61 5.65 18.65
CA GLU A 189 3.37 4.25 18.29
C GLU A 189 2.86 4.14 16.85
N ILE A 190 1.93 5.01 16.46
CA ILE A 190 1.36 5.04 15.12
C ILE A 190 2.43 5.36 14.09
N ILE A 191 3.25 6.39 14.30
CA ILE A 191 4.33 6.76 13.38
C ILE A 191 5.39 5.66 13.32
N LYS A 192 5.79 5.09 14.46
CA LYS A 192 6.70 3.94 14.50
C LYS A 192 6.15 2.78 13.68
N ARG A 193 4.85 2.47 13.83
CA ARG A 193 4.22 1.40 13.05
C ARG A 193 4.23 1.69 11.54
N GLY A 194 4.02 2.93 11.13
CA GLY A 194 4.15 3.36 9.74
C GLY A 194 5.57 3.14 9.18
N TYR A 195 6.61 3.36 9.99
CA TYR A 195 7.99 3.01 9.64
C TYR A 195 8.16 1.51 9.46
N GLU A 196 7.62 0.69 10.38
CA GLU A 196 7.74 -0.77 10.36
C GLU A 196 7.08 -1.40 9.12
N ILE A 197 6.00 -0.82 8.59
CA ILE A 197 5.39 -1.25 7.33
C ILE A 197 6.38 -1.12 6.16
N GLY A 198 7.13 -0.02 6.11
CA GLY A 198 8.21 0.14 5.14
C GLY A 198 9.30 -0.93 5.34
N GLU A 199 9.77 -1.12 6.57
CA GLU A 199 10.78 -2.14 6.91
C GLU A 199 10.32 -3.56 6.52
N SER A 200 9.04 -3.85 6.65
CA SER A 200 8.45 -5.12 6.22
C SER A 200 8.71 -5.42 4.76
N ARG A 201 8.71 -4.41 3.89
CA ARG A 201 8.99 -4.58 2.45
C ARG A 201 10.43 -4.99 2.16
N LYS A 202 11.37 -4.58 3.00
CA LYS A 202 12.77 -4.98 2.97
C LYS A 202 12.94 -6.43 3.48
N ILE A 203 12.27 -6.76 4.58
CA ILE A 203 12.31 -8.10 5.19
C ILE A 203 11.76 -9.16 4.23
N VAL A 204 10.61 -8.93 3.61
CA VAL A 204 10.07 -9.86 2.61
C VAL A 204 10.91 -9.91 1.33
N GLY A 205 11.80 -8.95 1.09
CA GLY A 205 12.71 -8.93 -0.07
C GLY A 205 12.17 -8.23 -1.31
N ALA A 206 11.09 -7.47 -1.20
CA ALA A 206 10.42 -6.81 -2.31
C ALA A 206 11.02 -5.46 -2.71
N HIS A 207 11.67 -4.75 -1.77
CA HIS A 207 12.20 -3.39 -1.94
C HIS A 207 13.56 -3.20 -1.26
N TYR A 208 14.38 -2.30 -1.83
CA TYR A 208 15.59 -1.79 -1.20
C TYR A 208 15.25 -0.74 -0.12
N ASP A 209 16.20 -0.50 0.78
CA ASP A 209 16.05 0.55 1.81
C ASP A 209 15.81 1.93 1.19
N SER A 210 16.55 2.27 0.15
CA SER A 210 16.38 3.53 -0.59
C SER A 210 15.00 3.68 -1.24
N ASP A 211 14.36 2.59 -1.69
CA ASP A 211 12.98 2.61 -2.21
C ASP A 211 11.98 2.97 -1.08
N ILE A 212 12.24 2.46 0.12
CA ILE A 212 11.41 2.68 1.31
C ILE A 212 11.51 4.12 1.78
N GLN A 213 12.72 4.67 1.87
CA GLN A 213 12.94 6.07 2.24
C GLN A 213 12.26 7.02 1.24
N ALA A 214 12.41 6.76 -0.05
CA ALA A 214 11.72 7.51 -1.10
C ALA A 214 10.18 7.40 -0.99
N GLY A 215 9.65 6.25 -0.61
CA GLY A 215 8.24 6.06 -0.34
C GLY A 215 7.73 6.94 0.80
N ARG A 216 8.50 7.08 1.89
CA ARG A 216 8.17 7.96 3.03
C ARG A 216 8.17 9.45 2.64
N ILE A 217 9.11 9.88 1.79
CA ILE A 217 9.13 11.24 1.25
C ILE A 217 7.87 11.51 0.45
N MET A 218 7.50 10.58 -0.43
CA MET A 218 6.27 10.71 -1.22
C MET A 218 5.01 10.67 -0.36
N ALA A 219 4.99 9.91 0.74
CA ALA A 219 3.89 9.91 1.70
C ALA A 219 3.66 11.32 2.27
N ALA A 220 4.72 11.96 2.77
CA ALA A 220 4.63 13.31 3.33
C ALA A 220 4.15 14.33 2.30
N ALA A 221 4.69 14.28 1.08
CA ALA A 221 4.27 15.16 -0.02
C ALA A 221 2.80 14.95 -0.41
N THR A 222 2.35 13.69 -0.45
CA THR A 222 0.96 13.35 -0.78
C THR A 222 0.00 13.79 0.32
N VAL A 223 0.35 13.60 1.60
CA VAL A 223 -0.45 14.09 2.73
C VAL A 223 -0.60 15.60 2.69
N ALA A 224 0.47 16.35 2.36
CA ALA A 224 0.38 17.80 2.17
C ALA A 224 -0.61 18.19 1.06
N ALA A 225 -0.59 17.47 -0.08
CA ALA A 225 -1.55 17.70 -1.17
C ALA A 225 -2.99 17.33 -0.76
N LEU A 226 -3.19 16.22 -0.04
CA LEU A 226 -4.49 15.82 0.48
C LEU A 226 -5.10 16.91 1.38
N HIS A 227 -4.28 17.55 2.22
CA HIS A 227 -4.74 18.63 3.10
C HIS A 227 -5.23 19.89 2.35
N SER A 228 -4.88 20.07 1.09
CA SER A 228 -5.44 21.16 0.24
C SER A 228 -6.77 20.78 -0.41
N ASN A 229 -7.20 19.51 -0.31
CA ASN A 229 -8.43 19.01 -0.94
C ASN A 229 -9.64 19.09 -0.01
N ALA A 230 -10.72 19.75 -0.45
CA ALA A 230 -11.91 19.98 0.36
C ALA A 230 -12.66 18.68 0.74
N ALA A 231 -12.69 17.68 -0.15
CA ALA A 231 -13.35 16.40 0.14
C ALA A 231 -12.57 15.60 1.19
N PHE A 232 -11.24 15.60 1.12
CA PHE A 232 -10.38 15.02 2.14
C PHE A 232 -10.57 15.70 3.49
N GLN A 233 -10.55 17.04 3.55
CA GLN A 233 -10.76 17.79 4.78
C GLN A 233 -12.11 17.49 5.42
N LYS A 234 -13.17 17.37 4.62
CA LYS A 234 -14.50 16.99 5.10
C LYS A 234 -14.48 15.58 5.72
N GLN A 235 -13.84 14.62 5.08
CA GLN A 235 -13.75 13.24 5.60
C GLN A 235 -12.87 13.17 6.86
N LEU A 236 -11.75 13.90 6.86
CA LEU A 236 -10.88 14.01 8.04
C LEU A 236 -11.63 14.59 9.26
N SER A 237 -12.46 15.63 9.04
CA SER A 237 -13.30 16.19 10.12
C SER A 237 -14.26 15.16 10.69
N LYS A 238 -14.92 14.35 9.84
CA LYS A 238 -15.81 13.28 10.30
C LYS A 238 -15.05 12.21 11.09
N ALA A 239 -13.86 11.81 10.61
CA ALA A 239 -13.00 10.85 11.30
C ALA A 239 -12.57 11.35 12.68
N LYS A 240 -12.22 12.64 12.81
CA LYS A 240 -11.91 13.28 14.11
C LYS A 240 -13.12 13.34 15.04
N GLU A 241 -14.31 13.64 14.52
CA GLU A 241 -15.56 13.63 15.32
C GLU A 241 -15.90 12.22 15.81
N GLU A 242 -15.74 11.20 14.95
CA GLU A 242 -15.93 9.80 15.31
C GLU A 242 -14.96 9.40 16.42
N PHE A 243 -13.67 9.70 16.28
CA PHE A 243 -12.65 9.45 17.30
C PHE A 243 -13.00 10.12 18.64
N ALA A 244 -13.40 11.38 18.61
CA ALA A 244 -13.79 12.11 19.82
C ALA A 244 -14.98 11.45 20.56
N LYS A 245 -15.97 10.94 19.82
CA LYS A 245 -17.10 10.18 20.39
C LYS A 245 -16.63 8.88 21.04
N LEU A 246 -15.75 8.13 20.35
CA LEU A 246 -15.19 6.88 20.89
C LEU A 246 -14.35 7.13 22.15
N LYS A 247 -13.52 8.17 22.14
CA LYS A 247 -12.71 8.57 23.30
C LYS A 247 -13.60 8.94 24.50
N LYS A 248 -14.63 9.75 24.29
CA LYS A 248 -15.60 10.12 25.35
C LYS A 248 -16.35 8.89 25.89
N ALA A 249 -16.58 7.87 25.06
CA ALA A 249 -17.22 6.62 25.45
C ALA A 249 -16.26 5.61 26.12
N GLY A 250 -14.98 5.95 26.33
CA GLY A 250 -13.98 5.07 26.93
C GLY A 250 -13.60 3.88 26.04
N LYS A 251 -13.79 3.98 24.72
CA LYS A 251 -13.53 2.90 23.76
C LYS A 251 -12.12 2.95 23.15
N ILE A 252 -11.30 3.93 23.52
CA ILE A 252 -9.90 4.03 23.11
C ILE A 252 -9.04 3.47 24.24
N LYS A 253 -8.24 2.44 23.94
CA LYS A 253 -7.26 1.92 24.88
C LYS A 253 -6.17 2.98 25.13
N PRO A 254 -5.62 3.10 26.35
CA PRO A 254 -4.51 4.02 26.62
C PRO A 254 -3.25 3.62 25.84
N SER A 255 -2.38 4.60 25.56
CA SER A 255 -1.04 4.36 25.04
C SER A 255 -0.24 3.47 26.00
N THR A 256 0.52 2.52 25.45
CA THR A 256 1.39 1.63 26.22
C THR A 256 2.84 2.13 26.27
N VAL A 257 3.15 3.22 25.55
CA VAL A 257 4.50 3.80 25.50
C VAL A 257 4.65 4.81 26.66
N GLU A 258 5.46 4.44 27.64
CA GLU A 258 5.97 5.40 28.62
C GLU A 258 7.01 6.29 27.90
N LEU A 259 6.76 7.59 27.88
CA LEU A 259 7.75 8.59 27.45
C LEU A 259 8.89 8.55 28.47
N LYS A 260 10.04 8.00 28.02
CA LYS A 260 11.28 8.01 28.82
C LYS A 260 11.92 9.39 28.80
#